data_dfeb9364c5281743e1626e76abfa8941
#
_entry.id   dfeb9364c5281743e1626e76abfa8941
#
_cell.length_a   1.000
_cell.length_b   1.000
_cell.length_c   1.000
_cell.angle_alpha   90.00
_cell.angle_beta   90.00
_cell.angle_gamma   90.00
#
_symmetry.space_group_name_H-M   'P 1'
#
loop_
_entity.id
_entity.type
_entity.pdbx_description
1 polymer ?
#
loop_
_entity_poly.entity_id
_entity_poly.type
_entity_poly.pdbx_seq_one_letter_code
_entity_poly.pdbx_strand_id
1 'polypeptide(L)'
;MYRNIKLEKMMIDLGMDEKVPTAHQLWQTSNQFLIEGDLKNAKLYENLNHFLHNSSIPASAKIGKNVNFGYGGIGIIIHKDCTVGDYVTIGSSVTLGGRTGSNVHYIDTFGKKKKVPKIGDYCYLATGSKILGGVEIGGCSIIGANAVVLDHVPPCSVVVGSPGKIIATIHPENIQKYKNNFTRFRSMNDEEIISILQSFSTDVGNNDA
;
A
#
# COMPACT_ATOMS: atom_id res chain seq x y z
N MET A 1 30.72 5.88 28.91
CA MET A 1 29.48 5.39 28.32
C MET A 1 28.47 6.56 28.33
N TYR A 2 28.35 7.31 27.25
CA TYR A 2 27.39 8.44 27.17
C TYR A 2 26.00 7.86 27.01
N ARG A 3 25.25 7.78 28.10
CA ARG A 3 23.82 7.47 28.04
C ARG A 3 23.12 8.66 27.39
N ASN A 4 22.51 8.45 26.24
CA ASN A 4 21.80 9.54 25.55
C ASN A 4 20.42 9.71 26.19
N ILE A 5 20.41 10.34 27.38
CA ILE A 5 19.21 10.60 28.21
C ILE A 5 18.08 11.24 27.39
N LYS A 6 18.42 12.01 26.36
CA LYS A 6 17.43 12.67 25.48
C LYS A 6 16.72 11.65 24.58
N LEU A 7 17.42 10.63 24.08
CA LEU A 7 16.82 9.57 23.26
C LEU A 7 15.94 8.65 24.11
N GLU A 8 16.43 8.24 25.28
CA GLU A 8 15.70 7.39 26.22
C GLU A 8 14.37 8.06 26.65
N LYS A 9 14.42 9.34 27.00
CA LYS A 9 13.22 10.12 27.33
C LYS A 9 12.25 10.24 26.14
N MET A 10 12.75 10.48 24.96
CA MET A 10 11.93 10.56 23.74
C MET A 10 11.24 9.20 23.46
N MET A 11 11.93 8.10 23.68
CA MET A 11 11.34 6.76 23.51
C MET A 11 10.20 6.52 24.51
N ILE A 12 10.39 6.89 25.78
CA ILE A 12 9.36 6.80 26.81
C ILE A 12 8.17 7.70 26.48
N ASP A 13 8.41 8.97 26.11
CA ASP A 13 7.37 9.93 25.75
C ASP A 13 6.54 9.48 24.52
N LEU A 14 7.10 8.60 23.67
CA LEU A 14 6.44 7.98 22.52
C LEU A 14 5.79 6.63 22.85
N GLY A 15 5.83 6.17 24.11
CA GLY A 15 5.32 4.86 24.49
C GLY A 15 6.11 3.69 23.88
N MET A 16 7.39 3.90 23.59
CA MET A 16 8.28 2.90 22.98
C MET A 16 9.02 2.02 23.99
N ASP A 17 8.78 2.22 25.24
CA ASP A 17 9.30 1.41 26.37
C ASP A 17 8.73 0.00 26.34
N GLU A 18 7.47 -0.18 25.89
CA GLU A 18 6.82 -1.48 25.74
C GLU A 18 6.83 -1.99 24.28
N LYS A 19 6.60 -1.11 23.29
CA LYS A 19 6.49 -1.50 21.87
C LYS A 19 6.78 -0.34 20.92
N VAL A 20 7.69 -0.55 19.98
CA VAL A 20 7.93 0.41 18.90
C VAL A 20 6.68 0.54 18.02
N PRO A 21 6.12 1.75 17.83
CA PRO A 21 4.99 1.94 16.94
C PRO A 21 5.34 1.56 15.50
N THR A 22 4.44 0.89 14.82
CA THR A 22 4.62 0.50 13.41
C THR A 22 4.64 1.73 12.48
N ALA A 23 5.20 1.57 11.29
CA ALA A 23 5.19 2.63 10.28
C ALA A 23 3.77 3.09 9.93
N HIS A 24 2.78 2.19 9.97
CA HIS A 24 1.38 2.53 9.77
C HIS A 24 0.82 3.40 10.91
N GLN A 25 1.08 3.06 12.16
CA GLN A 25 0.66 3.87 13.32
C GLN A 25 1.27 5.27 13.28
N LEU A 26 2.56 5.38 12.96
CA LEU A 26 3.22 6.69 12.80
C LEU A 26 2.62 7.50 11.65
N TRP A 27 2.29 6.86 10.52
CA TRP A 27 1.59 7.53 9.44
C TRP A 27 0.18 7.98 9.86
N GLN A 28 -0.60 7.15 10.56
CA GLN A 28 -1.93 7.53 11.05
C GLN A 28 -1.87 8.79 11.93
N THR A 29 -0.92 8.83 12.86
CA THR A 29 -0.70 9.99 13.73
C THR A 29 -0.26 11.22 12.92
N SER A 30 0.65 11.06 11.97
CA SER A 30 1.09 12.13 11.07
C SER A 30 -0.07 12.69 10.23
N ASN A 31 -0.91 11.81 9.67
CA ASN A 31 -2.08 12.19 8.88
C ASN A 31 -3.13 12.93 9.74
N GLN A 32 -3.36 12.49 10.98
CA GLN A 32 -4.26 13.16 11.90
C GLN A 32 -3.79 14.59 12.18
N PHE A 33 -2.52 14.79 12.51
CA PHE A 33 -1.95 16.14 12.70
C PHE A 33 -2.07 17.02 11.45
N LEU A 34 -1.89 16.41 10.25
CA LEU A 34 -2.09 17.13 8.99
C LEU A 34 -3.54 17.62 8.84
N ILE A 35 -4.53 16.78 9.17
CA ILE A 35 -5.96 17.13 9.13
C ILE A 35 -6.28 18.25 10.12
N GLU A 36 -5.67 18.23 11.30
CA GLU A 36 -5.83 19.24 12.34
C GLU A 36 -5.08 20.56 12.02
N GLY A 37 -4.28 20.60 10.95
CA GLY A 37 -3.49 21.76 10.54
C GLY A 37 -2.16 21.90 11.28
N ASP A 38 -1.78 20.94 12.13
CA ASP A 38 -0.49 20.94 12.83
C ASP A 38 0.61 20.34 11.96
N LEU A 39 1.08 21.14 11.01
CA LEU A 39 2.12 20.74 10.06
C LEU A 39 3.45 20.38 10.73
N LYS A 40 3.74 20.96 11.89
CA LYS A 40 4.98 20.70 12.63
C LYS A 40 4.99 19.28 13.19
N ASN A 41 3.92 18.88 13.86
CA ASN A 41 3.82 17.52 14.41
C ASN A 41 3.60 16.49 13.29
N ALA A 42 2.81 16.79 12.27
CA ALA A 42 2.72 15.92 11.09
C ALA A 42 4.12 15.60 10.53
N LYS A 43 4.97 16.61 10.34
CA LYS A 43 6.35 16.42 9.86
C LYS A 43 7.25 15.68 10.84
N LEU A 44 7.07 15.88 12.13
CA LEU A 44 7.79 15.13 13.17
C LEU A 44 7.55 13.62 13.04
N TYR A 45 6.30 13.19 12.90
CA TYR A 45 5.94 11.77 12.77
C TYR A 45 6.37 11.17 11.42
N GLU A 46 6.39 11.93 10.33
CA GLU A 46 7.04 11.50 9.08
C GLU A 46 8.54 11.22 9.29
N ASN A 47 9.23 12.11 9.99
CA ASN A 47 10.67 11.94 10.28
C ASN A 47 10.93 10.76 11.22
N LEU A 48 10.06 10.52 12.21
CA LEU A 48 10.12 9.33 13.08
C LEU A 48 9.94 8.05 12.28
N ASN A 49 9.02 8.02 11.33
CA ASN A 49 8.80 6.89 10.45
C ASN A 49 10.05 6.60 9.61
N HIS A 50 10.67 7.64 9.09
CA HIS A 50 11.93 7.51 8.36
C HIS A 50 13.07 6.98 9.26
N PHE A 51 13.18 7.51 10.47
CA PHE A 51 14.26 7.12 11.41
C PHE A 51 14.10 5.70 11.95
N LEU A 52 12.88 5.31 12.35
CA LEU A 52 12.63 4.01 13.00
C LEU A 52 12.46 2.86 12.01
N HIS A 53 11.87 3.11 10.86
CA HIS A 53 11.49 2.06 9.90
C HIS A 53 12.19 2.19 8.54
N ASN A 54 13.05 3.21 8.37
CA ASN A 54 13.62 3.52 7.04
C ASN A 54 12.51 3.68 5.97
N SER A 55 11.33 4.20 6.37
CA SER A 55 10.15 4.33 5.53
C SER A 55 9.81 5.77 5.25
N SER A 56 9.41 6.06 4.01
CA SER A 56 8.99 7.39 3.57
C SER A 56 7.50 7.35 3.21
N ILE A 57 6.65 7.75 4.15
CA ILE A 57 5.20 7.74 4.01
C ILE A 57 4.68 9.12 4.40
N PRO A 58 4.46 10.01 3.43
CA PRO A 58 3.97 11.36 3.71
C PRO A 58 2.59 11.36 4.34
N ALA A 59 2.34 12.28 5.26
CA ALA A 59 1.06 12.46 5.94
C ALA A 59 -0.10 12.63 4.95
N SER A 60 0.15 13.23 3.78
CA SER A 60 -0.85 13.47 2.74
C SER A 60 -1.15 12.26 1.84
N ALA A 61 -0.41 11.16 1.94
CA ALA A 61 -0.71 9.95 1.18
C ALA A 61 -2.09 9.41 1.57
N LYS A 62 -2.89 9.01 0.59
CA LYS A 62 -4.23 8.48 0.83
C LYS A 62 -4.13 6.97 1.04
N ILE A 63 -4.30 6.53 2.28
CA ILE A 63 -4.25 5.10 2.64
C ILE A 63 -5.61 4.74 3.25
N GLY A 64 -6.23 3.71 2.70
CA GLY A 64 -7.55 3.23 3.06
C GLY A 64 -7.61 2.56 4.44
N LYS A 65 -8.77 2.04 4.76
CA LYS A 65 -9.04 1.37 6.05
C LYS A 65 -8.43 -0.03 6.07
N ASN A 66 -8.05 -0.49 7.26
CA ASN A 66 -7.57 -1.86 7.50
C ASN A 66 -6.39 -2.26 6.59
N VAL A 67 -5.59 -1.30 6.16
CA VAL A 67 -4.33 -1.57 5.45
C VAL A 67 -3.34 -2.17 6.44
N ASN A 68 -2.69 -3.27 6.04
CA ASN A 68 -1.70 -3.96 6.85
C ASN A 68 -0.29 -3.74 6.29
N PHE A 69 0.61 -3.19 7.11
CA PHE A 69 2.02 -3.09 6.76
C PHE A 69 2.77 -4.27 7.36
N GLY A 70 3.20 -5.19 6.49
CA GLY A 70 3.99 -6.35 6.88
C GLY A 70 5.28 -5.95 7.59
N TYR A 71 5.69 -6.76 8.57
CA TYR A 71 6.94 -6.56 9.34
C TYR A 71 7.06 -5.16 9.98
N GLY A 72 5.94 -4.59 10.43
CA GLY A 72 5.93 -3.24 11.02
C GLY A 72 6.10 -2.11 10.02
N GLY A 73 6.23 -2.42 8.71
CA GLY A 73 6.31 -1.42 7.63
C GLY A 73 7.73 -0.97 7.29
N ILE A 74 8.74 -1.82 7.51
CA ILE A 74 10.15 -1.50 7.23
C ILE A 74 10.38 -1.25 5.73
N GLY A 75 11.03 -0.12 5.40
CA GLY A 75 11.52 0.22 4.06
C GLY A 75 10.43 0.58 3.06
N ILE A 76 9.20 0.85 3.48
CA ILE A 76 8.09 1.22 2.60
C ILE A 76 8.27 2.67 2.12
N ILE A 77 8.13 2.87 0.82
CA ILE A 77 8.18 4.20 0.20
C ILE A 77 6.87 4.45 -0.55
N ILE A 78 6.13 5.48 -0.17
CA ILE A 78 4.88 5.88 -0.81
C ILE A 78 4.97 7.34 -1.23
N HIS A 79 4.68 7.63 -2.50
CA HIS A 79 4.63 9.02 -2.97
C HIS A 79 3.39 9.72 -2.39
N LYS A 80 3.51 11.01 -2.07
CA LYS A 80 2.49 11.83 -1.39
C LYS A 80 1.12 11.86 -2.10
N ASP A 81 1.09 11.67 -3.41
CA ASP A 81 -0.14 11.70 -4.24
C ASP A 81 -0.66 10.28 -4.58
N CYS A 82 -0.05 9.23 -4.05
CA CYS A 82 -0.55 7.86 -4.22
C CYS A 82 -1.87 7.66 -3.46
N THR A 83 -2.66 6.74 -4.00
CA THR A 83 -3.87 6.24 -3.33
C THR A 83 -3.75 4.74 -3.13
N VAL A 84 -4.01 4.29 -1.92
CA VAL A 84 -4.08 2.88 -1.53
C VAL A 84 -5.49 2.61 -1.03
N GLY A 85 -6.13 1.61 -1.55
CA GLY A 85 -7.48 1.17 -1.18
C GLY A 85 -7.57 0.49 0.18
N ASP A 86 -8.74 -0.01 0.49
CA ASP A 86 -9.04 -0.69 1.75
C ASP A 86 -8.51 -2.13 1.77
N TYR A 87 -8.19 -2.64 2.95
CA TYR A 87 -7.74 -4.03 3.19
C TYR A 87 -6.49 -4.44 2.39
N VAL A 88 -5.70 -3.50 1.92
CA VAL A 88 -4.44 -3.78 1.20
C VAL A 88 -3.38 -4.27 2.18
N THR A 89 -2.62 -5.28 1.77
CA THR A 89 -1.41 -5.70 2.49
C THR A 89 -0.18 -5.24 1.74
N ILE A 90 0.70 -4.50 2.42
CA ILE A 90 1.95 -3.97 1.87
C ILE A 90 3.12 -4.62 2.57
N GLY A 91 3.89 -5.42 1.85
CA GLY A 91 5.13 -6.04 2.34
C GLY A 91 6.24 -5.02 2.60
N SER A 92 7.30 -5.45 3.28
CA SER A 92 8.49 -4.62 3.50
C SER A 92 9.14 -4.19 2.17
N SER A 93 9.78 -3.02 2.16
CA SER A 93 10.54 -2.50 1.01
C SER A 93 9.71 -2.32 -0.28
N VAL A 94 8.39 -2.21 -0.17
CA VAL A 94 7.52 -1.85 -1.29
C VAL A 94 7.70 -0.38 -1.65
N THR A 95 7.73 -0.07 -2.95
CA THR A 95 7.80 1.30 -3.44
C THR A 95 6.59 1.62 -4.32
N LEU A 96 5.84 2.66 -3.97
CA LEU A 96 4.79 3.27 -4.76
C LEU A 96 5.27 4.67 -5.19
N GLY A 97 5.71 4.83 -6.42
CA GLY A 97 6.39 6.05 -6.84
C GLY A 97 6.09 6.53 -8.25
N GLY A 98 6.48 7.76 -8.56
CA GLY A 98 6.46 8.28 -9.92
C GLY A 98 7.49 7.59 -10.81
N ARG A 99 7.32 7.71 -12.14
CA ARG A 99 8.27 7.26 -13.14
C ARG A 99 8.52 8.39 -14.14
N THR A 100 9.77 8.85 -14.20
CA THR A 100 10.17 9.89 -15.17
C THR A 100 10.08 9.33 -16.59
N GLY A 101 9.58 10.13 -17.54
CA GLY A 101 9.46 9.73 -18.95
C GLY A 101 8.32 8.76 -19.25
N SER A 102 7.51 8.35 -18.25
CA SER A 102 6.35 7.49 -18.48
C SER A 102 5.17 8.27 -19.06
N ASN A 103 4.52 7.68 -20.07
CA ASN A 103 3.23 8.13 -20.59
C ASN A 103 2.03 7.44 -19.89
N VAL A 104 2.27 6.39 -19.09
CA VAL A 104 1.25 5.69 -18.34
C VAL A 104 0.67 6.62 -17.28
N HIS A 105 -0.64 6.78 -17.28
CA HIS A 105 -1.39 7.60 -16.34
C HIS A 105 -2.84 7.13 -16.29
N TYR A 106 -3.54 7.57 -15.25
CA TYR A 106 -5.00 7.46 -15.17
C TYR A 106 -5.63 8.83 -14.92
N ILE A 107 -6.93 8.92 -15.13
CA ILE A 107 -7.72 10.10 -14.84
C ILE A 107 -8.49 9.84 -13.54
N ASP A 108 -8.34 10.70 -12.53
CA ASP A 108 -9.08 10.55 -11.28
C ASP A 108 -10.55 11.02 -11.44
N THR A 109 -11.35 10.81 -10.43
CA THR A 109 -12.79 11.17 -10.40
C THR A 109 -13.05 12.66 -10.60
N PHE A 110 -12.03 13.50 -10.49
CA PHE A 110 -12.09 14.95 -10.73
C PHE A 110 -11.55 15.35 -12.11
N GLY A 111 -11.32 14.39 -13.01
CA GLY A 111 -10.76 14.62 -14.34
C GLY A 111 -9.27 14.95 -14.36
N LYS A 112 -8.56 14.79 -13.24
CA LYS A 112 -7.13 15.13 -13.15
C LYS A 112 -6.24 13.95 -13.52
N LYS A 113 -5.28 14.21 -14.43
CA LYS A 113 -4.26 13.24 -14.82
C LYS A 113 -3.32 12.93 -13.66
N LYS A 114 -3.20 11.65 -13.32
CA LYS A 114 -2.33 11.12 -12.28
C LYS A 114 -1.17 10.32 -12.87
N LYS A 115 0.03 10.59 -12.36
CA LYS A 115 1.29 9.95 -12.80
C LYS A 115 1.97 9.16 -11.68
N VAL A 116 1.21 8.79 -10.65
CA VAL A 116 1.66 8.01 -9.50
C VAL A 116 0.68 6.87 -9.26
N PRO A 117 1.07 5.78 -8.60
CA PRO A 117 0.23 4.61 -8.46
C PRO A 117 -1.10 4.85 -7.73
N LYS A 118 -2.12 4.10 -8.17
CA LYS A 118 -3.37 3.85 -7.45
C LYS A 118 -3.52 2.35 -7.24
N ILE A 119 -3.70 1.94 -6.00
CA ILE A 119 -3.88 0.55 -5.60
C ILE A 119 -5.33 0.35 -5.21
N GLY A 120 -5.99 -0.62 -5.84
CA GLY A 120 -7.35 -1.03 -5.51
C GLY A 120 -7.45 -1.78 -4.18
N ASP A 121 -8.69 -2.04 -3.77
CA ASP A 121 -8.97 -2.72 -2.50
C ASP A 121 -8.50 -4.17 -2.51
N TYR A 122 -8.25 -4.73 -1.33
CA TYR A 122 -7.86 -6.13 -1.14
C TYR A 122 -6.61 -6.55 -1.91
N CYS A 123 -5.73 -5.64 -2.33
CA CYS A 123 -4.48 -6.02 -2.99
C CYS A 123 -3.44 -6.55 -2.01
N TYR A 124 -2.60 -7.46 -2.49
CA TYR A 124 -1.39 -7.90 -1.80
C TYR A 124 -0.15 -7.47 -2.58
N LEU A 125 0.62 -6.55 -2.00
CA LEU A 125 1.91 -6.10 -2.55
C LEU A 125 3.03 -6.79 -1.78
N ALA A 126 3.63 -7.81 -2.37
CA ALA A 126 4.67 -8.60 -1.71
C ALA A 126 5.97 -7.80 -1.54
N THR A 127 6.79 -8.27 -0.61
CA THR A 127 8.08 -7.67 -0.24
C THR A 127 8.91 -7.27 -1.46
N GLY A 128 9.44 -6.04 -1.44
CA GLY A 128 10.34 -5.53 -2.46
C GLY A 128 9.68 -5.14 -3.79
N SER A 129 8.36 -5.34 -3.96
CA SER A 129 7.68 -4.96 -5.20
C SER A 129 7.73 -3.44 -5.42
N LYS A 130 7.77 -3.04 -6.69
CA LYS A 130 7.84 -1.64 -7.12
C LYS A 130 6.74 -1.36 -8.13
N ILE A 131 5.85 -0.44 -7.79
CA ILE A 131 4.77 0.02 -8.68
C ILE A 131 5.08 1.47 -9.04
N LEU A 132 5.38 1.72 -10.31
CA LEU A 132 6.00 2.98 -10.75
C LEU A 132 5.24 3.64 -11.90
N GLY A 133 4.97 4.94 -11.76
CA GLY A 133 4.23 5.73 -12.74
C GLY A 133 2.74 5.80 -12.42
N GLY A 134 1.95 6.35 -13.33
CA GLY A 134 0.50 6.46 -13.18
C GLY A 134 -0.22 5.13 -13.44
N VAL A 135 0.18 4.10 -12.70
CA VAL A 135 -0.34 2.74 -12.81
C VAL A 135 -1.53 2.54 -11.89
N GLU A 136 -2.60 1.94 -12.40
CA GLU A 136 -3.70 1.43 -11.58
C GLU A 136 -3.55 -0.08 -11.40
N ILE A 137 -3.60 -0.53 -10.15
CA ILE A 137 -3.69 -1.94 -9.78
C ILE A 137 -5.14 -2.21 -9.39
N GLY A 138 -5.82 -3.02 -10.16
CA GLY A 138 -7.19 -3.44 -9.87
C GLY A 138 -7.31 -4.25 -8.59
N GLY A 139 -8.48 -4.17 -7.94
CA GLY A 139 -8.72 -4.83 -6.66
C GLY A 139 -8.49 -6.34 -6.69
N CYS A 140 -8.28 -6.94 -5.54
CA CYS A 140 -8.00 -8.38 -5.37
C CYS A 140 -6.76 -8.88 -6.13
N SER A 141 -5.81 -7.99 -6.52
CA SER A 141 -4.61 -8.37 -7.25
C SER A 141 -3.43 -8.70 -6.31
N ILE A 142 -2.56 -9.57 -6.77
CA ILE A 142 -1.32 -9.95 -6.10
C ILE A 142 -0.14 -9.47 -6.94
N ILE A 143 0.70 -8.62 -6.35
CA ILE A 143 2.00 -8.23 -6.91
C ILE A 143 3.08 -9.02 -6.18
N GLY A 144 3.72 -9.93 -6.90
CA GLY A 144 4.73 -10.85 -6.35
C GLY A 144 5.98 -10.15 -5.85
N ALA A 145 6.76 -10.85 -5.02
CA ALA A 145 7.99 -10.31 -4.44
C ALA A 145 8.96 -9.83 -5.53
N ASN A 146 9.53 -8.64 -5.32
CA ASN A 146 10.47 -7.98 -6.22
C ASN A 146 9.93 -7.73 -7.65
N ALA A 147 8.63 -7.86 -7.88
CA ALA A 147 8.04 -7.50 -9.17
C ALA A 147 8.12 -5.99 -9.42
N VAL A 148 8.38 -5.58 -10.66
CA VAL A 148 8.43 -4.18 -11.10
C VAL A 148 7.27 -3.91 -12.06
N VAL A 149 6.21 -3.30 -11.58
CA VAL A 149 4.99 -3.02 -12.34
C VAL A 149 5.06 -1.63 -12.95
N LEU A 150 4.91 -1.56 -14.26
CA LEU A 150 5.09 -0.34 -15.08
C LEU A 150 3.83 0.00 -15.91
N ASP A 151 2.84 -0.89 -15.95
CA ASP A 151 1.62 -0.77 -16.73
C ASP A 151 0.40 -1.10 -15.85
N HIS A 152 -0.81 -0.73 -16.30
CA HIS A 152 -2.04 -1.03 -15.58
C HIS A 152 -2.24 -2.54 -15.40
N VAL A 153 -2.80 -2.91 -14.26
CA VAL A 153 -3.09 -4.31 -13.90
C VAL A 153 -4.59 -4.46 -13.69
N PRO A 154 -5.27 -5.28 -14.47
CA PRO A 154 -6.69 -5.59 -14.26
C PRO A 154 -6.95 -6.17 -12.86
N PRO A 155 -8.19 -6.08 -12.34
CA PRO A 155 -8.56 -6.72 -11.10
C PRO A 155 -8.26 -8.23 -11.09
N CYS A 156 -8.12 -8.79 -9.91
CA CYS A 156 -7.92 -10.23 -9.68
C CYS A 156 -6.70 -10.83 -10.40
N SER A 157 -5.66 -10.03 -10.67
CA SER A 157 -4.46 -10.48 -11.39
C SER A 157 -3.33 -10.88 -10.45
N VAL A 158 -2.54 -11.86 -10.88
CA VAL A 158 -1.26 -12.21 -10.25
C VAL A 158 -0.12 -11.77 -11.16
N VAL A 159 0.70 -10.84 -10.66
CA VAL A 159 1.80 -10.22 -11.42
C VAL A 159 3.13 -10.57 -10.78
N VAL A 160 4.10 -11.03 -11.59
CA VAL A 160 5.46 -11.34 -11.13
C VAL A 160 6.51 -10.86 -12.12
N GLY A 161 7.74 -10.73 -11.65
CA GLY A 161 8.91 -10.47 -12.49
C GLY A 161 9.27 -8.99 -12.67
N SER A 162 10.36 -8.73 -13.38
CA SER A 162 10.88 -7.41 -13.71
C SER A 162 11.32 -7.38 -15.19
N PRO A 163 10.54 -6.74 -16.08
CA PRO A 163 9.26 -6.08 -15.85
C PRO A 163 8.17 -7.07 -15.43
N GLY A 164 7.17 -6.58 -14.66
CA GLY A 164 6.05 -7.38 -14.16
C GLY A 164 5.16 -7.90 -15.29
N LYS A 165 4.80 -9.18 -15.22
CA LYS A 165 3.89 -9.84 -16.16
C LYS A 165 2.76 -10.52 -15.42
N ILE A 166 1.55 -10.44 -15.96
CA ILE A 166 0.39 -11.19 -15.45
C ILE A 166 0.62 -12.66 -15.78
N ILE A 167 0.61 -13.52 -14.75
CA ILE A 167 0.81 -14.97 -14.89
C ILE A 167 -0.44 -15.79 -14.57
N ALA A 168 -1.42 -15.16 -13.93
CA ALA A 168 -2.69 -15.80 -13.58
C ALA A 168 -3.76 -14.76 -13.30
N THR A 169 -5.02 -15.20 -13.39
CA THR A 169 -6.20 -14.48 -12.89
C THR A 169 -6.77 -15.26 -11.70
N ILE A 170 -7.19 -14.54 -10.66
CA ILE A 170 -7.82 -15.10 -9.48
C ILE A 170 -9.33 -15.14 -9.71
N HIS A 171 -9.92 -16.29 -9.53
CA HIS A 171 -11.36 -16.51 -9.67
C HIS A 171 -11.85 -17.56 -8.62
N PRO A 172 -13.16 -17.72 -8.42
CA PRO A 172 -13.68 -18.60 -7.36
C PRO A 172 -13.08 -20.01 -7.33
N GLU A 173 -12.83 -20.60 -8.49
CA GLU A 173 -12.33 -21.98 -8.60
C GLU A 173 -10.87 -22.14 -8.16
N ASN A 174 -10.08 -21.03 -8.17
CA ASN A 174 -8.67 -21.11 -7.82
C ASN A 174 -8.28 -20.28 -6.57
N ILE A 175 -9.26 -19.62 -5.93
CA ILE A 175 -9.00 -18.72 -4.79
C ILE A 175 -8.27 -19.41 -3.63
N GLN A 176 -8.52 -20.69 -3.39
CA GLN A 176 -7.89 -21.42 -2.30
C GLN A 176 -6.35 -21.44 -2.41
N LYS A 177 -5.81 -21.39 -3.64
CA LYS A 177 -4.36 -21.23 -3.88
C LYS A 177 -3.81 -19.89 -3.39
N TYR A 178 -4.63 -18.84 -3.40
CA TYR A 178 -4.21 -17.47 -3.16
C TYR A 178 -4.74 -16.87 -1.85
N LYS A 179 -5.76 -17.48 -1.23
CA LYS A 179 -6.49 -17.00 -0.04
C LYS A 179 -5.55 -16.48 1.05
N ASN A 180 -4.48 -17.20 1.33
CA ASN A 180 -3.54 -16.87 2.40
C ASN A 180 -2.66 -15.62 2.13
N ASN A 181 -2.58 -15.14 0.89
CA ASN A 181 -1.89 -13.89 0.57
C ASN A 181 -2.68 -12.68 1.08
N PHE A 182 -3.99 -12.77 1.12
CA PHE A 182 -4.87 -11.69 1.53
C PHE A 182 -5.13 -11.76 3.04
N THR A 183 -4.59 -10.81 3.80
CA THR A 183 -4.73 -10.80 5.26
C THR A 183 -6.22 -10.88 5.68
N ARG A 184 -7.09 -10.14 4.99
CA ARG A 184 -8.52 -10.13 5.30
C ARG A 184 -9.21 -11.46 5.01
N PHE A 185 -8.86 -12.15 3.91
CA PHE A 185 -9.52 -13.39 3.49
C PHE A 185 -9.25 -14.58 4.42
N ARG A 186 -8.18 -14.52 5.23
CA ARG A 186 -7.86 -15.60 6.19
C ARG A 186 -8.96 -15.83 7.23
N SER A 187 -9.73 -14.79 7.56
CA SER A 187 -10.81 -14.84 8.56
C SER A 187 -12.21 -14.87 7.96
N MET A 188 -12.33 -14.97 6.62
CA MET A 188 -13.61 -14.97 5.92
C MET A 188 -13.96 -16.38 5.44
N ASN A 189 -15.26 -16.64 5.31
CA ASN A 189 -15.75 -17.84 4.65
C ASN A 189 -15.65 -17.71 3.12
N ASP A 190 -15.80 -18.83 2.41
CA ASP A 190 -15.60 -18.82 0.96
C ASP A 190 -16.70 -18.06 0.20
N GLU A 191 -17.92 -18.02 0.69
CA GLU A 191 -19.03 -17.28 0.07
C GLU A 191 -18.79 -15.78 0.09
N GLU A 192 -18.32 -15.25 1.23
CA GLU A 192 -17.92 -13.84 1.36
C GLU A 192 -16.79 -13.47 0.40
N ILE A 193 -15.78 -14.34 0.29
CA ILE A 193 -14.64 -14.11 -0.61
C ILE A 193 -15.08 -14.14 -2.07
N ILE A 194 -15.91 -15.10 -2.45
CA ILE A 194 -16.45 -15.22 -3.81
C ILE A 194 -17.27 -13.97 -4.19
N SER A 195 -18.10 -13.46 -3.27
CA SER A 195 -18.87 -12.23 -3.48
C SER A 195 -17.94 -11.02 -3.74
N ILE A 196 -16.84 -10.89 -2.98
CA ILE A 196 -15.85 -9.84 -3.21
C ILE A 196 -15.19 -10.00 -4.59
N LEU A 197 -14.74 -11.19 -4.96
CA LEU A 197 -14.12 -11.41 -6.27
C LEU A 197 -15.07 -11.07 -7.43
N GLN A 198 -16.34 -11.46 -7.32
CA GLN A 198 -17.35 -11.17 -8.34
C GLN A 198 -17.59 -9.66 -8.49
N SER A 199 -17.57 -8.88 -7.40
CA SER A 199 -17.73 -7.42 -7.49
C SER A 199 -16.63 -6.74 -8.32
N PHE A 200 -15.42 -7.30 -8.34
CA PHE A 200 -14.32 -6.79 -9.17
C PHE A 200 -14.32 -7.34 -10.60
N SER A 201 -14.99 -8.49 -10.85
CA SER A 201 -15.05 -9.09 -12.18
C SER A 201 -16.07 -8.42 -13.09
N THR A 202 -17.11 -7.80 -12.54
CA THR A 202 -18.16 -7.09 -13.30
C THR A 202 -17.69 -5.74 -13.85
N ASP A 203 -16.66 -5.12 -13.27
CA ASP A 203 -16.13 -3.83 -13.73
C ASP A 203 -15.30 -3.94 -15.04
N VAL A 204 -14.94 -5.12 -15.48
CA VAL A 204 -14.15 -5.34 -16.71
C VAL A 204 -15.03 -5.27 -17.98
N GLY A 205 -16.35 -5.41 -17.85
CA GLY A 205 -17.29 -5.48 -18.99
C GLY A 205 -17.81 -4.14 -19.53
N ASN A 206 -17.58 -3.01 -18.85
CA ASN A 206 -18.20 -1.73 -19.21
C ASN A 206 -17.27 -0.68 -19.84
N ASN A 207 -16.02 -1.03 -20.16
CA ASN A 207 -15.08 -0.08 -20.75
C ASN A 207 -14.80 -0.29 -22.25
N ASP A 208 -15.52 -1.19 -22.92
CA ASP A 208 -15.43 -1.43 -24.37
C ASP A 208 -16.75 -1.05 -25.09
N ALA A 209 -17.22 0.18 -24.87
CA ALA A 209 -18.34 0.75 -25.64
C ALA A 209 -18.03 2.20 -26.06
#